data_797dbccb5bffa230fcb0ed16a1b3aca0
#
_entry.id   797dbccb5bffa230fcb0ed16a1b3aca0
#
_cell.length_a   1.000
_cell.length_b   1.000
_cell.length_c   1.000
_cell.angle_alpha   90.00
_cell.angle_beta   90.00
_cell.angle_gamma   90.00
#
_symmetry.space_group_name_H-M   'P 1'
#
loop_
_entity.id
_entity.type
_entity.pdbx_description
1 polymer ?
#
loop_
_entity_poly.entity_id
_entity_poly.type
_entity_poly.pdbx_seq_one_letter_code
_entity_poly.pdbx_strand_id
1 'polypeptide(L)'
;AEFRSRGIRLEAYNTLESAGDVNDVRLALGYEKLSLWGRSYGTHLALAVLKQYPEKIDRMILVGPEGPDQTWKLPSQADAVLQRISEQSNEPDLLRRMQSVIDRLKKTPVTVNVVDPATQRSIAISIGAFDVQWLTVQALDNPRTIATLPAAYRKMEKGDFQSIAQLALMFRK
;
A
#
# COMPACT_ATOMS: atom_id res chain seq x y z
N ALA A 1 -18.90 -3.07 17.51
CA ALA A 1 -20.09 -2.95 18.37
C ALA A 1 -21.13 -2.00 17.77
N GLU A 2 -20.78 -0.76 17.40
CA GLU A 2 -21.70 0.28 16.92
C GLU A 2 -22.51 -0.11 15.68
N PHE A 3 -21.90 -0.65 14.63
CA PHE A 3 -22.64 -1.05 13.43
C PHE A 3 -23.67 -2.19 13.70
N ARG A 4 -23.30 -3.15 14.52
CA ARG A 4 -24.23 -4.24 14.89
C ARG A 4 -25.42 -3.74 15.72
N SER A 5 -25.22 -2.78 16.61
CA SER A 5 -26.32 -2.17 17.38
C SER A 5 -27.30 -1.39 16.52
N ARG A 6 -26.87 -0.96 15.32
CA ARG A 6 -27.71 -0.31 14.29
C ARG A 6 -28.35 -1.29 13.31
N GLY A 7 -28.23 -2.62 13.56
CA GLY A 7 -28.79 -3.65 12.71
C GLY A 7 -27.99 -3.87 11.41
N ILE A 8 -26.78 -3.30 11.30
CA ILE A 8 -25.94 -3.43 10.09
C ILE A 8 -25.18 -4.77 10.16
N ARG A 9 -25.40 -5.60 9.17
CA ARG A 9 -24.74 -6.90 9.01
C ARG A 9 -23.43 -6.70 8.25
N LEU A 10 -22.31 -6.61 8.95
CA LEU A 10 -20.99 -6.40 8.34
C LEU A 10 -20.57 -7.51 7.40
N GLU A 11 -21.08 -8.72 7.64
CA GLU A 11 -20.84 -9.91 6.81
C GLU A 11 -21.35 -9.75 5.37
N ALA A 12 -22.35 -8.89 5.15
CA ALA A 12 -22.88 -8.57 3.82
C ALA A 12 -22.00 -7.58 3.03
N TYR A 13 -20.99 -6.98 3.67
CA TYR A 13 -20.05 -6.06 2.99
C TYR A 13 -18.82 -6.85 2.52
N ASN A 14 -18.98 -7.61 1.46
CA ASN A 14 -17.93 -8.44 0.88
C ASN A 14 -17.93 -8.33 -0.66
N THR A 15 -16.90 -8.86 -1.30
CA THR A 15 -16.73 -8.75 -2.77
C THR A 15 -17.83 -9.44 -3.56
N LEU A 16 -18.38 -10.54 -3.04
CA LEU A 16 -19.44 -11.29 -3.77
C LEU A 16 -20.75 -10.50 -3.78
N GLU A 17 -21.14 -9.92 -2.65
CA GLU A 17 -22.32 -9.06 -2.57
C GLU A 17 -22.12 -7.79 -3.44
N SER A 18 -20.93 -7.18 -3.39
CA SER A 18 -20.61 -6.03 -4.26
C SER A 18 -20.65 -6.38 -5.75
N ALA A 19 -20.31 -7.61 -6.13
CA ALA A 19 -20.47 -8.06 -7.50
C ALA A 19 -21.96 -8.21 -7.90
N GLY A 20 -22.82 -8.62 -6.97
CA GLY A 20 -24.28 -8.60 -7.11
C GLY A 20 -24.79 -7.18 -7.33
N ASP A 21 -24.36 -6.22 -6.49
CA ASP A 21 -24.71 -4.80 -6.61
C ASP A 21 -24.36 -4.23 -7.99
N VAL A 22 -23.21 -4.59 -8.57
CA VAL A 22 -22.84 -4.18 -9.95
C VAL A 22 -23.83 -4.72 -10.97
N ASN A 23 -24.29 -5.96 -10.84
CA ASN A 23 -25.31 -6.50 -11.72
C ASN A 23 -26.68 -5.83 -11.50
N ASP A 24 -27.04 -5.48 -10.28
CA ASP A 24 -28.28 -4.76 -9.98
C ASP A 24 -28.27 -3.36 -10.58
N VAL A 25 -27.14 -2.66 -10.56
CA VAL A 25 -26.96 -1.39 -11.27
C VAL A 25 -27.16 -1.58 -12.78
N ARG A 26 -26.60 -2.65 -13.38
CA ARG A 26 -26.83 -2.99 -14.79
C ARG A 26 -28.32 -3.13 -15.09
N LEU A 27 -29.04 -3.89 -14.26
CA LEU A 27 -30.48 -4.11 -14.42
C LEU A 27 -31.28 -2.81 -14.27
N ALA A 28 -30.98 -2.00 -13.26
CA ALA A 28 -31.65 -0.74 -13.00
C ALA A 28 -31.49 0.26 -14.17
N LEU A 29 -30.33 0.20 -14.86
CA LEU A 29 -30.04 1.04 -16.03
C LEU A 29 -30.55 0.44 -17.35
N GLY A 30 -31.10 -0.79 -17.34
CA GLY A 30 -31.61 -1.46 -18.51
C GLY A 30 -30.57 -1.94 -19.52
N TYR A 31 -29.30 -2.10 -19.09
CA TYR A 31 -28.23 -2.57 -19.97
C TYR A 31 -28.23 -4.09 -20.10
N GLU A 32 -28.04 -4.58 -21.32
CA GLU A 32 -27.89 -6.02 -21.57
C GLU A 32 -26.51 -6.49 -21.04
N LYS A 33 -25.46 -5.75 -21.32
CA LYS A 33 -24.06 -6.03 -20.92
C LYS A 33 -23.37 -4.79 -20.40
N LEU A 34 -22.30 -5.00 -19.61
CA LEU A 34 -21.41 -3.96 -19.11
C LEU A 34 -20.00 -4.12 -19.68
N SER A 35 -19.33 -2.99 -19.91
CA SER A 35 -17.87 -2.93 -20.01
C SER A 35 -17.33 -2.44 -18.69
N LEU A 36 -16.34 -3.14 -18.12
CA LEU A 36 -15.77 -2.84 -16.80
C LEU A 36 -14.38 -2.26 -16.94
N TRP A 37 -14.09 -1.22 -16.17
CA TRP A 37 -12.75 -0.71 -15.96
C TRP A 37 -12.43 -0.74 -14.48
N GLY A 38 -11.47 -1.61 -14.10
CA GLY A 38 -11.05 -1.80 -12.72
C GLY A 38 -9.60 -1.40 -12.50
N ARG A 39 -9.31 -0.78 -11.34
CA ARG A 39 -7.95 -0.50 -10.89
C ARG A 39 -7.74 -1.02 -9.47
N SER A 40 -6.58 -1.68 -9.20
CA SER A 40 -6.25 -2.24 -7.89
C SER A 40 -7.40 -3.17 -7.42
N TYR A 41 -7.96 -2.98 -6.22
CA TYR A 41 -9.13 -3.74 -5.76
C TYR A 41 -10.29 -3.80 -6.76
N GLY A 42 -10.49 -2.74 -7.58
CA GLY A 42 -11.51 -2.75 -8.63
C GLY A 42 -11.28 -3.85 -9.69
N THR A 43 -10.06 -4.34 -9.86
CA THR A 43 -9.79 -5.50 -10.73
C THR A 43 -10.27 -6.80 -10.11
N HIS A 44 -10.08 -6.96 -8.79
CA HIS A 44 -10.59 -8.08 -8.03
C HIS A 44 -12.13 -8.14 -8.08
N LEU A 45 -12.79 -6.99 -7.88
CA LEU A 45 -14.24 -6.87 -8.01
C LEU A 45 -14.71 -7.20 -9.44
N ALA A 46 -14.03 -6.68 -10.47
CA ALA A 46 -14.38 -6.97 -11.86
C ALA A 46 -14.26 -8.46 -12.19
N LEU A 47 -13.25 -9.15 -11.65
CA LEU A 47 -13.11 -10.61 -11.78
C LEU A 47 -14.21 -11.38 -11.03
N ALA A 48 -14.65 -10.88 -9.88
CA ALA A 48 -15.78 -11.46 -9.15
C ALA A 48 -17.10 -11.31 -9.94
N VAL A 49 -17.32 -10.13 -10.54
CA VAL A 49 -18.48 -9.89 -11.43
C VAL A 49 -18.43 -10.83 -12.64
N LEU A 50 -17.26 -10.96 -13.29
CA LEU A 50 -17.11 -11.89 -14.43
C LEU A 50 -17.39 -13.33 -14.02
N LYS A 51 -16.95 -13.75 -12.84
CA LYS A 51 -17.18 -15.12 -12.33
C LYS A 51 -18.67 -15.40 -12.09
N GLN A 52 -19.42 -14.42 -11.57
CA GLN A 52 -20.84 -14.58 -11.26
C GLN A 52 -21.76 -14.36 -12.49
N TYR A 53 -21.38 -13.43 -13.37
CA TYR A 53 -22.23 -12.97 -14.49
C TYR A 53 -21.45 -12.91 -15.81
N PRO A 54 -20.83 -14.02 -16.27
CA PRO A 54 -19.92 -14.01 -17.43
C PRO A 54 -20.59 -13.50 -18.71
N GLU A 55 -21.88 -13.87 -18.95
CA GLU A 55 -22.60 -13.43 -20.14
C GLU A 55 -23.04 -11.95 -20.09
N LYS A 56 -22.96 -11.30 -18.94
CA LYS A 56 -23.33 -9.90 -18.74
C LYS A 56 -22.18 -8.94 -18.92
N ILE A 57 -20.97 -9.46 -19.22
CA ILE A 57 -19.76 -8.66 -19.44
C ILE A 57 -19.39 -8.70 -20.92
N ASP A 58 -19.25 -7.52 -21.53
CA ASP A 58 -18.77 -7.36 -22.90
C ASP A 58 -17.23 -7.36 -22.94
N ARG A 59 -16.60 -6.52 -22.14
CA ARG A 59 -15.12 -6.39 -22.05
C ARG A 59 -14.68 -5.85 -20.69
N MET A 60 -13.38 -6.04 -20.39
CA MET A 60 -12.77 -5.50 -19.18
C MET A 60 -11.42 -4.87 -19.45
N ILE A 61 -11.12 -3.78 -18.76
CA ILE A 61 -9.78 -3.18 -18.66
C ILE A 61 -9.36 -3.27 -17.20
N LEU A 62 -8.28 -4.00 -16.94
CA LEU A 62 -7.75 -4.22 -15.59
C LEU A 62 -6.39 -3.56 -15.45
N VAL A 63 -6.27 -2.61 -14.51
CA VAL A 63 -5.04 -1.85 -14.23
C VAL A 63 -4.51 -2.22 -12.86
N GLY A 64 -3.30 -2.83 -12.82
CA GLY A 64 -2.74 -3.39 -11.58
C GLY A 64 -3.60 -4.55 -11.06
N PRO A 65 -3.73 -5.66 -11.83
CA PRO A 65 -4.67 -6.73 -11.51
C PRO A 65 -4.33 -7.44 -10.20
N GLU A 66 -5.35 -7.59 -9.35
CA GLU A 66 -5.33 -8.42 -8.14
C GLU A 66 -6.15 -9.68 -8.43
N GLY A 67 -5.49 -10.85 -8.41
CA GLY A 67 -6.15 -12.13 -8.66
C GLY A 67 -7.13 -12.51 -7.54
N PRO A 68 -8.09 -13.42 -7.78
CA PRO A 68 -9.09 -13.82 -6.79
C PRO A 68 -8.50 -14.33 -5.48
N ASP A 69 -7.36 -15.02 -5.55
CA ASP A 69 -6.70 -15.67 -4.40
C ASP A 69 -5.39 -14.96 -3.98
N GLN A 70 -5.11 -13.76 -4.50
CA GLN A 70 -3.82 -13.07 -4.34
C GLN A 70 -3.96 -11.65 -3.77
N THR A 71 -5.01 -11.38 -3.02
CA THR A 71 -5.25 -10.07 -2.39
C THR A 71 -4.55 -9.90 -1.05
N TRP A 72 -4.05 -10.98 -0.46
CA TRP A 72 -3.36 -10.95 0.82
C TRP A 72 -1.93 -10.44 0.66
N LYS A 73 -1.63 -9.32 1.30
CA LYS A 73 -0.27 -8.76 1.40
C LYS A 73 0.36 -9.23 2.72
N LEU A 74 0.95 -10.41 2.70
CA LEU A 74 1.56 -11.00 3.90
C LEU A 74 2.90 -10.32 4.21
N PRO A 75 3.22 -10.07 5.49
CA PRO A 75 4.53 -9.54 5.90
C PRO A 75 5.71 -10.36 5.35
N SER A 76 5.60 -11.68 5.33
CA SER A 76 6.61 -12.58 4.76
C SER A 76 6.90 -12.34 3.28
N GLN A 77 5.94 -11.85 2.52
CA GLN A 77 6.15 -11.48 1.11
C GLN A 77 7.00 -10.21 1.00
N ALA A 78 6.76 -9.22 1.87
CA ALA A 78 7.60 -8.02 1.95
C ALA A 78 9.03 -8.39 2.37
N ASP A 79 9.21 -9.25 3.35
CA ASP A 79 10.52 -9.74 3.80
C ASP A 79 11.27 -10.44 2.65
N ALA A 80 10.58 -11.29 1.87
CA ALA A 80 11.18 -11.98 0.72
C ALA A 80 11.59 -10.98 -0.40
N VAL A 81 10.84 -9.89 -0.58
CA VAL A 81 11.23 -8.82 -1.52
C VAL A 81 12.46 -8.08 -1.01
N LEU A 82 12.50 -7.72 0.27
CA LEU A 82 13.65 -7.04 0.87
C LEU A 82 14.92 -7.89 0.82
N GLN A 83 14.79 -9.20 1.02
CA GLN A 83 15.90 -10.14 0.84
C GLN A 83 16.46 -10.09 -0.58
N ARG A 84 15.60 -10.16 -1.60
CA ARG A 84 16.00 -10.07 -3.02
C ARG A 84 16.66 -8.72 -3.34
N ILE A 85 16.16 -7.62 -2.77
CA ILE A 85 16.77 -6.29 -2.93
C ILE A 85 18.19 -6.29 -2.37
N SER A 86 18.40 -6.88 -1.18
CA SER A 86 19.71 -7.00 -0.57
C SER A 86 20.70 -7.74 -1.48
N GLU A 87 20.26 -8.87 -2.03
CA GLU A 87 21.07 -9.70 -2.94
C GLU A 87 21.38 -8.97 -4.26
N GLN A 88 20.37 -8.36 -4.90
CA GLN A 88 20.50 -7.72 -6.21
C GLN A 88 21.22 -6.37 -6.17
N SER A 89 21.15 -5.65 -5.05
CA SER A 89 21.83 -4.37 -4.87
C SER A 89 23.32 -4.49 -4.48
N ASN A 90 23.80 -5.70 -4.32
CA ASN A 90 25.14 -5.99 -3.79
C ASN A 90 25.39 -5.35 -2.40
N GLU A 91 24.35 -5.31 -1.58
CA GLU A 91 24.34 -4.75 -0.21
C GLU A 91 23.97 -5.86 0.80
N PRO A 92 24.86 -6.81 1.07
CA PRO A 92 24.54 -7.97 1.92
C PRO A 92 24.15 -7.59 3.35
N ASP A 93 24.57 -6.42 3.80
CA ASP A 93 24.25 -5.87 5.12
C ASP A 93 22.92 -5.11 5.19
N LEU A 94 22.18 -4.99 4.11
CA LEU A 94 20.96 -4.17 4.06
C LEU A 94 19.96 -4.56 5.14
N LEU A 95 19.61 -5.82 5.26
CA LEU A 95 18.61 -6.28 6.24
C LEU A 95 19.09 -6.07 7.69
N ARG A 96 20.37 -6.33 7.99
CA ARG A 96 20.96 -6.06 9.30
C ARG A 96 20.90 -4.55 9.64
N ARG A 97 21.21 -3.71 8.67
CA ARG A 97 21.13 -2.25 8.79
C ARG A 97 19.71 -1.77 9.02
N MET A 98 18.73 -2.33 8.27
CA MET A 98 17.31 -2.06 8.46
C MET A 98 16.87 -2.40 9.88
N GLN A 99 17.20 -3.59 10.36
CA GLN A 99 16.89 -4.01 11.72
C GLN A 99 17.50 -3.07 12.77
N SER A 100 18.77 -2.71 12.62
CA SER A 100 19.49 -1.79 13.53
C SER A 100 18.81 -0.41 13.61
N VAL A 101 18.41 0.16 12.47
CA VAL A 101 17.68 1.44 12.41
C VAL A 101 16.33 1.33 13.11
N ILE A 102 15.56 0.28 12.85
CA ILE A 102 14.27 0.06 13.48
C ILE A 102 14.39 -0.11 14.99
N ASP A 103 15.36 -0.92 15.47
CA ASP A 103 15.55 -1.16 16.91
C ASP A 103 15.99 0.09 17.66
N ARG A 104 16.79 0.95 17.03
CA ARG A 104 17.14 2.27 17.56
C ARG A 104 15.90 3.15 17.69
N LEU A 105 15.07 3.23 16.64
CA LEU A 105 13.89 4.07 16.62
C LEU A 105 12.76 3.58 17.52
N LYS A 106 12.67 2.28 17.80
CA LYS A 106 11.77 1.73 18.84
C LYS A 106 12.12 2.25 20.24
N LYS A 107 13.42 2.45 20.51
CA LYS A 107 13.89 2.96 21.81
C LYS A 107 13.75 4.46 21.87
N THR A 108 14.16 5.17 20.83
CA THR A 108 14.20 6.62 20.80
C THR A 108 13.85 7.14 19.41
N PRO A 109 12.63 7.67 19.21
CA PRO A 109 12.27 8.37 17.98
C PRO A 109 13.18 9.60 17.77
N VAL A 110 13.40 9.98 16.51
CA VAL A 110 14.21 11.13 16.11
C VAL A 110 13.33 12.26 15.63
N THR A 111 13.55 13.47 16.12
CA THR A 111 12.87 14.67 15.62
C THR A 111 13.76 15.39 14.61
N VAL A 112 13.22 15.66 13.43
CA VAL A 112 13.91 16.32 12.32
C VAL A 112 13.11 17.54 11.87
N ASN A 113 13.78 18.69 11.73
CA ASN A 113 13.17 19.88 11.16
C ASN A 113 13.25 19.81 9.64
N VAL A 114 12.09 19.90 8.99
CA VAL A 114 11.94 19.91 7.53
C VAL A 114 11.22 21.16 7.07
N VAL A 115 11.54 21.66 5.91
CA VAL A 115 10.84 22.80 5.30
C VAL A 115 9.62 22.26 4.52
N ASP A 116 8.45 22.73 4.88
CA ASP A 116 7.24 22.48 4.12
C ASP A 116 7.29 23.23 2.77
N PRO A 117 7.30 22.53 1.62
CA PRO A 117 7.42 23.19 0.33
C PRO A 117 6.24 24.11 -0.02
N ALA A 118 5.06 23.87 0.56
CA ALA A 118 3.87 24.68 0.29
C ALA A 118 3.85 25.97 1.09
N THR A 119 4.31 25.93 2.35
CA THR A 119 4.23 27.09 3.27
C THR A 119 5.58 27.75 3.55
N GLN A 120 6.68 27.14 3.12
CA GLN A 120 8.07 27.54 3.39
C GLN A 120 8.41 27.61 4.88
N ARG A 121 7.59 27.01 5.74
CA ARG A 121 7.80 26.96 7.20
C ARG A 121 8.59 25.73 7.58
N SER A 122 9.44 25.89 8.60
CA SER A 122 10.12 24.75 9.22
C SER A 122 9.13 24.04 10.16
N ILE A 123 9.01 22.71 9.97
CA ILE A 123 8.12 21.85 10.76
C ILE A 123 8.97 20.75 11.39
N ALA A 124 8.82 20.55 12.70
CA ALA A 124 9.44 19.45 13.41
C ALA A 124 8.64 18.15 13.17
N ILE A 125 9.27 17.15 12.57
CA ILE A 125 8.69 15.83 12.30
C ILE A 125 9.36 14.79 13.18
N SER A 126 8.58 14.11 14.01
CA SER A 126 9.05 12.96 14.78
C SER A 126 8.98 11.70 13.90
N ILE A 127 10.08 10.98 13.80
CA ILE A 127 10.23 9.73 13.04
C ILE A 127 10.47 8.59 14.03
N GLY A 128 9.53 7.66 14.09
CA GLY A 128 9.62 6.43 14.85
C GLY A 128 9.82 5.20 13.96
N ALA A 129 9.91 4.03 14.59
CA ALA A 129 10.09 2.76 13.88
C ALA A 129 8.95 2.50 12.87
N PHE A 130 7.70 2.78 13.26
CA PHE A 130 6.53 2.59 12.38
C PHE A 130 6.62 3.43 11.11
N ASP A 131 7.05 4.69 11.21
CA ASP A 131 7.16 5.58 10.05
C ASP A 131 8.13 5.02 9.01
N VAL A 132 9.29 4.54 9.46
CA VAL A 132 10.31 3.96 8.58
C VAL A 132 9.83 2.64 7.97
N GLN A 133 9.19 1.77 8.76
CA GLN A 133 8.62 0.52 8.25
C GLN A 133 7.54 0.79 7.20
N TRP A 134 6.62 1.69 7.49
CA TRP A 134 5.52 2.04 6.58
C TRP A 134 6.05 2.66 5.28
N LEU A 135 6.96 3.63 5.36
CA LEU A 135 7.58 4.24 4.17
C LEU A 135 8.38 3.23 3.35
N THR A 136 9.01 2.26 4.00
CA THR A 136 9.70 1.16 3.31
C THR A 136 8.72 0.32 2.50
N VAL A 137 7.58 -0.07 3.10
CA VAL A 137 6.55 -0.84 2.38
C VAL A 137 6.01 -0.03 1.19
N GLN A 138 5.73 1.27 1.38
CA GLN A 138 5.30 2.13 0.27
C GLN A 138 6.36 2.21 -0.86
N ALA A 139 7.65 2.19 -0.50
CA ALA A 139 8.72 2.20 -1.48
C ALA A 139 8.78 0.92 -2.34
N LEU A 140 8.23 -0.21 -1.86
CA LEU A 140 8.21 -1.47 -2.60
C LEU A 140 7.22 -1.47 -3.79
N ASP A 141 6.32 -0.51 -3.86
CA ASP A 141 5.34 -0.41 -4.93
C ASP A 141 5.93 0.16 -6.24
N ASN A 142 7.17 0.68 -6.23
CA ASN A 142 7.77 1.30 -7.42
C ASN A 142 9.26 0.96 -7.55
N PRO A 143 9.71 0.42 -8.70
CA PRO A 143 11.11 0.08 -8.93
C PRO A 143 12.10 1.22 -8.70
N ARG A 144 11.71 2.46 -8.98
CA ARG A 144 12.57 3.65 -8.75
C ARG A 144 12.81 3.90 -7.27
N THR A 145 11.78 3.73 -6.43
CA THR A 145 11.91 3.91 -4.98
C THR A 145 12.60 2.72 -4.33
N ILE A 146 12.38 1.49 -4.82
CA ILE A 146 13.12 0.30 -4.41
C ILE A 146 14.63 0.54 -4.53
N ALA A 147 15.10 1.04 -5.66
CA ALA A 147 16.53 1.31 -5.92
C ALA A 147 17.15 2.32 -4.92
N THR A 148 16.35 3.15 -4.26
CA THR A 148 16.85 4.13 -3.28
C THR A 148 16.95 3.59 -1.86
N LEU A 149 16.32 2.46 -1.54
CA LEU A 149 16.27 1.90 -0.18
C LEU A 149 17.65 1.66 0.44
N PRO A 150 18.64 1.02 -0.24
CA PRO A 150 19.96 0.79 0.35
C PRO A 150 20.64 2.10 0.76
N ALA A 151 20.58 3.13 -0.09
CA ALA A 151 21.17 4.43 0.21
C ALA A 151 20.43 5.15 1.35
N ALA A 152 19.11 5.07 1.42
CA ALA A 152 18.32 5.66 2.49
C ALA A 152 18.67 5.04 3.86
N TYR A 153 18.78 3.72 3.92
CA TYR A 153 19.14 3.04 5.16
C TYR A 153 20.60 3.28 5.59
N ARG A 154 21.54 3.44 4.65
CA ARG A 154 22.90 3.88 4.98
C ARG A 154 22.93 5.27 5.63
N LYS A 155 22.09 6.20 5.13
CA LYS A 155 21.96 7.54 5.73
C LYS A 155 21.36 7.49 7.13
N MET A 156 20.24 6.76 7.29
CA MET A 156 19.59 6.61 8.59
C MET A 156 20.47 5.91 9.64
N GLU A 157 21.26 4.93 9.25
CA GLU A 157 22.26 4.28 10.14
C GLU A 157 23.26 5.31 10.69
N LYS A 158 23.68 6.29 9.87
CA LYS A 158 24.57 7.40 10.24
C LYS A 158 23.85 8.54 10.97
N GLY A 159 22.55 8.44 11.20
CA GLY A 159 21.76 9.46 11.89
C GLY A 159 21.11 10.51 10.97
N ASP A 160 21.27 10.42 9.65
CA ASP A 160 20.61 11.31 8.71
C ASP A 160 19.22 10.78 8.35
N PHE A 161 18.19 11.42 8.90
CA PHE A 161 16.78 11.14 8.67
C PHE A 161 16.08 12.21 7.80
N GLN A 162 16.82 13.14 7.22
CA GLN A 162 16.23 14.30 6.52
C GLN A 162 15.28 13.89 5.39
N SER A 163 15.72 12.95 4.53
CA SER A 163 14.93 12.49 3.40
C SER A 163 13.65 11.75 3.83
N ILE A 164 13.75 10.93 4.88
CA ILE A 164 12.60 10.18 5.42
C ILE A 164 11.61 11.13 6.10
N ALA A 165 12.09 12.13 6.84
CA ALA A 165 11.23 13.13 7.45
C ALA A 165 10.49 13.98 6.41
N GLN A 166 11.14 14.33 5.29
CA GLN A 166 10.51 15.04 4.18
C GLN A 166 9.39 14.20 3.53
N LEU A 167 9.63 12.91 3.32
CA LEU A 167 8.60 11.98 2.81
C LEU A 167 7.46 11.83 3.82
N ALA A 168 7.76 11.66 5.11
CA ALA A 168 6.73 11.56 6.15
C ALA A 168 5.83 12.79 6.20
N LEU A 169 6.38 14.00 6.00
CA LEU A 169 5.59 15.22 5.89
C LEU A 169 4.59 15.17 4.73
N MET A 170 5.00 14.65 3.57
CA MET A 170 4.13 14.56 2.38
C MET A 170 2.96 13.60 2.60
N PHE A 171 3.15 12.51 3.34
CA PHE A 171 2.12 11.51 3.59
C PHE A 171 1.22 11.83 4.82
N ARG A 172 1.61 12.75 5.68
CA ARG A 172 0.82 13.18 6.85
C ARG A 172 -0.11 14.37 6.58
N LYS A 173 -0.07 14.91 5.38
CA LYS A 173 -0.99 15.96 4.88
C LYS A 173 -2.19 15.33 4.20
#